data_6f7448ef30798c136ca7e7344e4a5256
#
_entry.id   6f7448ef30798c136ca7e7344e4a5256
#
_cell.length_a   1.000
_cell.length_b   1.000
_cell.length_c   1.000
_cell.angle_alpha   90.00
_cell.angle_beta   90.00
_cell.angle_gamma   90.00
#
_symmetry.space_group_name_H-M   'P 1'
#
loop_
_entity.id
_entity.type
_entity.pdbx_description
1 polymer ?
#
loop_
_entity_poly.entity_id
_entity_poly.type
_entity_poly.pdbx_seq_one_letter_code
_entity_poly.pdbx_strand_id
1 'polypeptide(L)'
;MIEQIPNFLSKKDCNTLIELIDKNHVRSSVAGGGGERSVYEDSRTSSTSMIPESNPTIQRIKKRIAKKLGLNVNQGEAIQGQLYNPGEYFRPHYDFFQGDSYINHCLASGNRIHTVMVYLNVPEEGGETDFPNLKIKVKPQIGKAISWPNMIDGITQNDVIHEGTDVKKGKKYIITSWWREKPHDPIGDDTLAKEYWSKNETITPVKQVQPTDKIYTSKDDFPRINPKGFKVTKVPGPIWGLINDAYKLLQNNIQEENWAGVKDVINTPDGELGSEMMSFDNLTTMRKLIHDQLLPMHQSWVNQPLIPTSLYGIRSYKRGASLINHVDRLETHQISSIIIVDKNLSCGCGPGKEPEDWPLHFQSHDGKWHKIYAEPGDMILYESATCMHGRPDPFKGTFYRNFYVHYQLKDWRYQP
;
A
#
# COMPACT_ATOMS: atom_id res chain seq x y z
N MET A 1 -8.99 -14.84 -12.13
CA MET A 1 -9.78 -16.11 -12.22
C MET A 1 -8.93 -17.25 -11.67
N ILE A 2 -9.53 -18.17 -10.88
CA ILE A 2 -8.80 -19.34 -10.34
C ILE A 2 -8.67 -20.38 -11.43
N GLU A 3 -7.43 -20.75 -11.80
CA GLU A 3 -7.15 -21.79 -12.76
C GLU A 3 -6.86 -23.12 -12.05
N GLN A 4 -7.49 -24.21 -12.46
CA GLN A 4 -7.21 -25.56 -11.96
C GLN A 4 -6.50 -26.35 -13.05
N ILE A 5 -5.31 -26.89 -12.74
CA ILE A 5 -4.45 -27.57 -13.70
C ILE A 5 -4.26 -29.03 -13.22
N PRO A 6 -5.01 -29.98 -13.80
CA PRO A 6 -4.84 -31.39 -13.46
C PRO A 6 -3.47 -31.91 -13.93
N ASN A 7 -2.92 -32.88 -13.19
CA ASN A 7 -1.67 -33.55 -13.53
C ASN A 7 -0.49 -32.61 -13.74
N PHE A 8 -0.47 -31.49 -12.99
CA PHE A 8 0.65 -30.54 -13.04
C PHE A 8 1.97 -31.17 -12.55
N LEU A 9 1.92 -32.04 -11.54
CA LEU A 9 3.05 -32.86 -11.11
C LEU A 9 2.76 -34.33 -11.29
N SER A 10 3.80 -35.13 -11.57
CA SER A 10 3.69 -36.58 -11.57
C SER A 10 3.57 -37.10 -10.11
N LYS A 11 2.99 -38.30 -9.95
CA LYS A 11 2.92 -38.97 -8.64
C LYS A 11 4.33 -39.19 -8.05
N LYS A 12 5.33 -39.45 -8.89
CA LYS A 12 6.74 -39.59 -8.46
C LYS A 12 7.25 -38.28 -7.86
N ASP A 13 7.01 -37.13 -8.54
CA ASP A 13 7.43 -35.83 -8.03
C ASP A 13 6.73 -35.52 -6.69
N CYS A 14 5.42 -35.78 -6.60
CA CYS A 14 4.66 -35.60 -5.36
C CYS A 14 5.26 -36.40 -4.21
N ASN A 15 5.55 -37.68 -4.41
CA ASN A 15 6.16 -38.53 -3.36
C ASN A 15 7.53 -37.99 -2.93
N THR A 16 8.38 -37.59 -3.88
CA THR A 16 9.70 -36.99 -3.58
C THR A 16 9.54 -35.73 -2.72
N LEU A 17 8.57 -34.88 -3.03
CA LEU A 17 8.33 -33.66 -2.28
C LEU A 17 7.78 -33.94 -0.88
N ILE A 18 6.90 -34.94 -0.72
CA ILE A 18 6.39 -35.37 0.60
C ILE A 18 7.55 -35.83 1.47
N GLU A 19 8.45 -36.67 0.94
CA GLU A 19 9.65 -37.14 1.67
C GLU A 19 10.56 -35.98 2.13
N LEU A 20 10.69 -34.95 1.32
CA LEU A 20 11.47 -33.74 1.66
C LEU A 20 10.79 -32.92 2.75
N ILE A 21 9.45 -32.81 2.71
CA ILE A 21 8.67 -32.09 3.72
C ILE A 21 8.73 -32.84 5.06
N ASP A 22 8.57 -34.16 5.07
CA ASP A 22 8.61 -34.95 6.29
C ASP A 22 9.96 -34.90 7.02
N LYS A 23 11.07 -34.71 6.26
CA LYS A 23 12.42 -34.66 6.83
C LYS A 23 12.69 -33.37 7.61
N ASN A 24 12.06 -32.25 7.21
CA ASN A 24 12.46 -30.93 7.68
C ASN A 24 11.25 -29.96 7.67
N HIS A 25 10.37 -30.05 8.66
CA HIS A 25 9.28 -29.10 8.81
C HIS A 25 9.24 -28.52 10.22
N VAL A 26 8.84 -27.26 10.32
CA VAL A 26 8.61 -26.53 11.58
C VAL A 26 7.24 -25.89 11.56
N ARG A 27 6.70 -25.51 12.73
CA ARG A 27 5.43 -24.76 12.77
C ARG A 27 5.48 -23.57 11.82
N SER A 28 4.44 -23.39 11.03
CA SER A 28 4.34 -22.26 10.10
C SER A 28 4.16 -20.95 10.84
N SER A 29 4.81 -19.89 10.35
CA SER A 29 4.56 -18.51 10.73
C SER A 29 3.74 -17.80 9.65
N VAL A 30 3.20 -16.63 9.99
CA VAL A 30 2.61 -15.66 9.05
C VAL A 30 3.47 -14.41 8.99
N ALA A 31 3.26 -13.56 7.99
CA ALA A 31 3.96 -12.28 7.87
C ALA A 31 3.64 -11.39 9.08
N GLY A 32 4.67 -10.87 9.71
CA GLY A 32 4.57 -9.99 10.86
C GLY A 32 4.42 -8.51 10.49
N GLY A 33 4.10 -7.68 11.48
CA GLY A 33 4.05 -6.22 11.39
C GLY A 33 5.02 -5.56 12.37
N GLY A 34 5.07 -4.22 12.38
CA GLY A 34 5.84 -3.45 13.36
C GLY A 34 7.34 -3.75 13.41
N GLY A 35 7.97 -4.09 12.28
CA GLY A 35 9.39 -4.47 12.22
C GLY A 35 9.65 -5.96 12.42
N GLU A 36 8.69 -6.75 12.87
CA GLU A 36 8.78 -8.21 12.92
C GLU A 36 8.46 -8.83 11.56
N ARG A 37 9.38 -9.60 10.99
CA ARG A 37 9.17 -10.20 9.67
C ARG A 37 8.18 -11.37 9.69
N SER A 38 8.12 -12.12 10.78
CA SER A 38 7.19 -13.24 10.91
C SER A 38 6.78 -13.48 12.35
N VAL A 39 5.52 -13.87 12.52
CA VAL A 39 4.93 -14.19 13.83
C VAL A 39 4.20 -15.52 13.78
N TYR A 40 4.03 -16.15 14.94
CA TYR A 40 3.19 -17.35 15.08
C TYR A 40 1.80 -16.93 15.54
N GLU A 41 0.81 -17.35 14.78
CA GLU A 41 -0.61 -17.08 15.07
C GLU A 41 -1.47 -18.35 14.98
N ASP A 42 -2.58 -18.34 15.68
CA ASP A 42 -3.54 -19.44 15.62
C ASP A 42 -4.37 -19.45 14.32
N SER A 43 -4.26 -18.39 13.53
CA SER A 43 -4.84 -18.35 12.18
C SER A 43 -4.20 -19.37 11.22
N ARG A 44 -2.96 -19.83 11.52
CA ARG A 44 -2.21 -20.82 10.74
C ARG A 44 -1.58 -21.87 11.65
N THR A 45 -2.09 -23.09 11.61
CA THR A 45 -1.63 -24.18 12.49
C THR A 45 -0.73 -25.21 11.81
N SER A 46 -0.60 -25.15 10.49
CA SER A 46 0.23 -26.05 9.66
C SER A 46 1.73 -26.01 9.98
N SER A 47 2.47 -26.95 9.41
CA SER A 47 3.94 -26.93 9.38
C SER A 47 4.47 -26.57 8.01
N THR A 48 5.60 -25.83 7.96
CA THR A 48 6.30 -25.41 6.73
C THR A 48 7.68 -26.07 6.64
N SER A 49 8.04 -26.53 5.46
CA SER A 49 9.38 -27.00 5.08
C SER A 49 9.93 -26.08 3.99
N MET A 50 11.10 -25.50 4.23
CA MET A 50 11.86 -24.79 3.19
C MET A 50 12.66 -25.80 2.38
N ILE A 51 12.20 -26.10 1.18
CA ILE A 51 12.86 -27.07 0.31
C ILE A 51 14.02 -26.38 -0.41
N PRO A 52 15.26 -26.93 -0.36
CA PRO A 52 16.41 -26.28 -0.96
C PRO A 52 16.21 -25.98 -2.46
N GLU A 53 16.50 -24.76 -2.89
CA GLU A 53 16.37 -24.33 -4.30
C GLU A 53 17.38 -25.08 -5.22
N SER A 54 18.44 -25.65 -4.66
CA SER A 54 19.40 -26.53 -5.39
C SER A 54 18.80 -27.88 -5.76
N ASN A 55 17.64 -28.26 -5.18
CA ASN A 55 16.98 -29.54 -5.51
C ASN A 55 16.54 -29.54 -6.99
N PRO A 56 16.96 -30.55 -7.82
CA PRO A 56 16.64 -30.59 -9.25
C PRO A 56 15.13 -30.60 -9.55
N THR A 57 14.33 -31.25 -8.67
CA THR A 57 12.87 -31.28 -8.84
C THR A 57 12.28 -29.89 -8.62
N ILE A 58 12.72 -29.14 -7.60
CA ILE A 58 12.31 -27.76 -7.34
C ILE A 58 12.69 -26.84 -8.49
N GLN A 59 13.92 -26.91 -8.99
CA GLN A 59 14.37 -26.11 -10.13
C GLN A 59 13.50 -26.33 -11.38
N ARG A 60 13.18 -27.60 -11.66
CA ARG A 60 12.32 -27.96 -12.80
C ARG A 60 10.89 -27.43 -12.62
N ILE A 61 10.33 -27.54 -11.40
CA ILE A 61 9.00 -27.02 -11.08
C ILE A 61 8.98 -25.50 -11.21
N LYS A 62 9.94 -24.79 -10.61
CA LYS A 62 10.07 -23.33 -10.67
C LYS A 62 10.14 -22.82 -12.11
N LYS A 63 10.98 -23.44 -12.95
CA LYS A 63 11.08 -23.12 -14.40
C LYS A 63 9.77 -23.38 -15.14
N ARG A 64 9.04 -24.46 -14.81
CA ARG A 64 7.74 -24.78 -15.41
C ARG A 64 6.69 -23.75 -15.07
N ILE A 65 6.63 -23.30 -13.81
CA ILE A 65 5.74 -22.25 -13.35
C ILE A 65 6.08 -20.92 -14.04
N ALA A 66 7.36 -20.50 -14.04
CA ALA A 66 7.82 -19.29 -14.69
C ALA A 66 7.37 -19.21 -16.16
N LYS A 67 7.60 -20.32 -16.91
CA LYS A 67 7.17 -20.42 -18.32
C LYS A 67 5.66 -20.28 -18.47
N LYS A 68 4.88 -20.90 -17.57
CA LYS A 68 3.42 -20.83 -17.62
C LYS A 68 2.89 -19.41 -17.35
N LEU A 69 3.50 -18.71 -16.40
CA LEU A 69 3.10 -17.36 -16.03
C LEU A 69 3.68 -16.27 -16.94
N GLY A 70 4.61 -16.59 -17.83
CA GLY A 70 5.33 -15.62 -18.65
C GLY A 70 6.27 -14.73 -17.84
N LEU A 71 6.74 -15.20 -16.67
CA LEU A 71 7.58 -14.46 -15.72
C LEU A 71 9.02 -14.94 -15.76
N ASN A 72 9.95 -14.09 -15.28
CA ASN A 72 11.33 -14.50 -15.06
C ASN A 72 11.42 -15.43 -13.83
N VAL A 73 12.21 -16.50 -13.91
CA VAL A 73 12.39 -17.47 -12.83
C VAL A 73 12.87 -16.81 -11.52
N ASN A 74 13.61 -15.71 -11.61
CA ASN A 74 14.10 -14.96 -10.45
C ASN A 74 13.01 -14.17 -9.72
N GLN A 75 11.83 -14.00 -10.30
CA GLN A 75 10.66 -13.38 -9.62
C GLN A 75 9.98 -14.35 -8.66
N GLY A 76 10.26 -15.65 -8.75
CA GLY A 76 9.69 -16.66 -7.85
C GLY A 76 10.41 -16.69 -6.50
N GLU A 77 9.65 -16.68 -5.39
CA GLU A 77 10.19 -17.00 -4.07
C GLU A 77 10.64 -18.45 -3.98
N ALA A 78 11.35 -18.81 -2.92
CA ALA A 78 11.64 -20.21 -2.61
C ALA A 78 10.35 -21.00 -2.42
N ILE A 79 10.22 -22.16 -3.06
CA ILE A 79 9.03 -23.00 -2.94
C ILE A 79 8.94 -23.55 -1.52
N GLN A 80 7.80 -23.34 -0.88
CA GLN A 80 7.51 -23.88 0.44
C GLN A 80 6.71 -25.18 0.35
N GLY A 81 7.15 -26.21 1.06
CA GLY A 81 6.36 -27.37 1.35
C GLY A 81 5.53 -27.15 2.61
N GLN A 82 4.30 -27.67 2.67
CA GLN A 82 3.42 -27.52 3.82
C GLN A 82 2.76 -28.85 4.16
N LEU A 83 2.73 -29.13 5.47
CA LEU A 83 2.07 -30.28 6.05
C LEU A 83 0.95 -29.80 6.96
N TYR A 84 -0.23 -30.39 6.79
CA TYR A 84 -1.39 -30.25 7.69
C TYR A 84 -1.73 -31.61 8.28
N ASN A 85 -1.70 -31.72 9.59
CA ASN A 85 -2.20 -32.88 10.34
C ASN A 85 -3.72 -32.76 10.59
N PRO A 86 -4.38 -33.80 11.08
CA PRO A 86 -5.78 -33.69 11.49
C PRO A 86 -6.00 -32.57 12.50
N GLY A 87 -6.99 -31.72 12.25
CA GLY A 87 -7.31 -30.52 13.03
C GLY A 87 -6.56 -29.26 12.60
N GLU A 88 -5.58 -29.36 11.69
CA GLU A 88 -4.83 -28.21 11.23
C GLU A 88 -5.49 -27.53 10.00
N TYR A 89 -5.27 -26.21 9.91
CA TYR A 89 -5.90 -25.33 8.94
C TYR A 89 -5.04 -24.09 8.66
N PHE A 90 -5.47 -23.30 7.68
CA PHE A 90 -5.04 -21.92 7.49
C PHE A 90 -6.28 -21.05 7.18
N ARG A 91 -6.63 -20.16 8.10
CA ARG A 91 -7.85 -19.34 8.04
C ARG A 91 -7.81 -18.35 6.87
N PRO A 92 -8.95 -17.72 6.51
CA PRO A 92 -9.02 -16.84 5.35
C PRO A 92 -7.94 -15.76 5.37
N HIS A 93 -7.16 -15.68 4.29
CA HIS A 93 -6.03 -14.75 4.14
C HIS A 93 -5.82 -14.37 2.67
N TYR A 94 -5.01 -13.34 2.48
CA TYR A 94 -4.45 -12.95 1.20
C TYR A 94 -2.98 -13.36 1.14
N ASP A 95 -2.49 -13.70 -0.06
CA ASP A 95 -1.06 -13.97 -0.25
C ASP A 95 -0.24 -12.69 -0.51
N PHE A 96 -0.88 -11.61 -0.97
CA PHE A 96 -0.22 -10.32 -1.12
C PHE A 96 -0.07 -9.61 0.23
N PHE A 97 0.98 -8.81 0.35
CA PHE A 97 1.31 -8.10 1.57
C PHE A 97 0.61 -6.75 1.67
N GLN A 98 0.23 -6.35 2.88
CA GLN A 98 -0.45 -5.09 3.19
C GLN A 98 0.11 -4.47 4.48
N GLY A 99 -0.06 -3.15 4.65
CA GLY A 99 0.38 -2.46 5.87
C GLY A 99 1.85 -2.71 6.18
N ASP A 100 2.17 -2.96 7.44
CA ASP A 100 3.53 -3.19 7.92
C ASP A 100 4.20 -4.40 7.26
N SER A 101 3.44 -5.44 6.90
CA SER A 101 3.99 -6.60 6.21
C SER A 101 4.50 -6.25 4.80
N TYR A 102 3.92 -5.24 4.15
CA TYR A 102 4.47 -4.74 2.88
C TYR A 102 5.86 -4.13 3.09
N ILE A 103 6.04 -3.34 4.14
CA ILE A 103 7.36 -2.76 4.49
C ILE A 103 8.37 -3.87 4.73
N ASN A 104 7.98 -4.89 5.50
CA ASN A 104 8.88 -5.97 5.86
C ASN A 104 9.32 -6.86 4.69
N HIS A 105 8.53 -6.89 3.58
CA HIS A 105 8.69 -7.93 2.56
C HIS A 105 8.72 -7.45 1.10
N CYS A 106 8.42 -6.18 0.80
CA CYS A 106 8.16 -5.77 -0.58
C CYS A 106 9.00 -4.62 -1.13
N LEU A 107 9.86 -4.00 -0.32
CA LEU A 107 10.53 -2.76 -0.72
C LEU A 107 11.53 -2.95 -1.88
N ALA A 108 12.20 -4.11 -1.95
CA ALA A 108 13.07 -4.45 -3.06
C ALA A 108 12.36 -5.31 -4.10
N SER A 109 11.66 -6.38 -3.66
CA SER A 109 11.06 -7.41 -4.52
C SER A 109 9.72 -7.01 -5.15
N GLY A 110 9.06 -5.96 -4.64
CA GLY A 110 7.65 -5.69 -4.95
C GLY A 110 6.71 -6.71 -4.27
N ASN A 111 5.42 -6.58 -4.51
CA ASN A 111 4.42 -7.46 -3.90
C ASN A 111 4.32 -8.82 -4.61
N ARG A 112 3.58 -9.77 -4.05
CA ARG A 112 3.23 -11.05 -4.67
C ARG A 112 2.13 -10.84 -5.69
N ILE A 113 2.45 -11.01 -6.98
CA ILE A 113 1.49 -10.83 -8.08
C ILE A 113 0.72 -12.10 -8.41
N HIS A 114 1.31 -13.28 -8.11
CA HIS A 114 0.71 -14.55 -8.49
C HIS A 114 1.06 -15.66 -7.49
N THR A 115 0.11 -16.58 -7.27
CA THR A 115 0.32 -17.79 -6.48
C THR A 115 0.03 -19.03 -7.31
N VAL A 116 0.88 -20.04 -7.15
CA VAL A 116 0.66 -21.41 -7.65
C VAL A 116 0.82 -22.38 -6.49
N MET A 117 -0.23 -23.11 -6.17
CA MET A 117 -0.24 -24.15 -5.14
C MET A 117 -0.48 -25.52 -5.79
N VAL A 118 0.20 -26.56 -5.31
CA VAL A 118 0.04 -27.94 -5.84
C VAL A 118 -0.26 -28.90 -4.72
N TYR A 119 -1.32 -29.68 -4.86
CA TYR A 119 -1.62 -30.80 -3.96
C TYR A 119 -0.70 -31.97 -4.24
N LEU A 120 -0.03 -32.48 -3.21
CA LEU A 120 0.90 -33.62 -3.34
C LEU A 120 0.21 -34.95 -3.01
N ASN A 121 -0.85 -34.90 -2.19
CA ASN A 121 -1.68 -36.06 -1.85
C ASN A 121 -3.14 -35.65 -1.70
N VAL A 122 -3.96 -36.60 -1.28
CA VAL A 122 -5.36 -36.37 -0.90
C VAL A 122 -5.54 -36.84 0.53
N PRO A 123 -5.94 -35.99 1.48
CA PRO A 123 -6.34 -36.43 2.81
C PRO A 123 -7.60 -37.30 2.74
N GLU A 124 -7.87 -38.10 3.77
CA GLU A 124 -9.07 -38.96 3.80
C GLU A 124 -10.35 -38.12 3.91
N GLU A 125 -10.30 -36.96 4.64
CA GLU A 125 -11.44 -36.06 4.81
C GLU A 125 -10.96 -34.63 5.07
N GLY A 126 -11.61 -33.64 4.42
CA GLY A 126 -11.32 -32.20 4.56
C GLY A 126 -10.11 -31.75 3.74
N GLY A 127 -9.56 -30.60 4.12
CA GLY A 127 -8.34 -30.04 3.52
C GLY A 127 -8.52 -29.41 2.14
N GLU A 128 -9.74 -29.03 1.78
CA GLU A 128 -10.01 -28.26 0.57
C GLU A 128 -9.34 -26.86 0.64
N THR A 129 -9.18 -26.23 -0.52
CA THR A 129 -8.88 -24.80 -0.61
C THR A 129 -10.16 -24.07 -1.01
N ASP A 130 -10.63 -23.20 -0.13
CA ASP A 130 -11.88 -22.45 -0.30
C ASP A 130 -11.58 -20.98 -0.64
N PHE A 131 -12.25 -20.45 -1.66
CA PHE A 131 -12.26 -19.05 -2.05
C PHE A 131 -13.68 -18.49 -1.82
N PRO A 132 -14.00 -18.04 -0.60
CA PRO A 132 -15.37 -17.71 -0.21
C PRO A 132 -16.00 -16.61 -1.06
N ASN A 133 -15.26 -15.55 -1.42
CA ASN A 133 -15.79 -14.46 -2.23
C ASN A 133 -16.13 -14.90 -3.66
N LEU A 134 -15.41 -15.87 -4.19
CA LEU A 134 -15.66 -16.44 -5.53
C LEU A 134 -16.63 -17.62 -5.48
N LYS A 135 -17.00 -18.12 -4.30
CA LYS A 135 -17.80 -19.34 -4.09
C LYS A 135 -17.19 -20.57 -4.78
N ILE A 136 -15.86 -20.67 -4.77
CA ILE A 136 -15.09 -21.78 -5.35
C ILE A 136 -14.40 -22.55 -4.24
N LYS A 137 -14.73 -23.85 -4.14
CA LYS A 137 -14.07 -24.79 -3.24
C LYS A 137 -13.36 -25.87 -4.05
N VAL A 138 -12.03 -25.94 -3.93
CA VAL A 138 -11.21 -26.87 -4.69
C VAL A 138 -10.79 -28.05 -3.83
N LYS A 139 -11.20 -29.27 -4.25
CA LYS A 139 -10.83 -30.52 -3.57
C LYS A 139 -9.41 -30.93 -3.94
N PRO A 140 -8.63 -31.43 -2.95
CA PRO A 140 -7.32 -32.03 -3.19
C PRO A 140 -7.36 -33.15 -4.24
N GLN A 141 -6.37 -33.16 -5.12
CA GLN A 141 -6.13 -34.21 -6.09
C GLN A 141 -4.62 -34.30 -6.32
N ILE A 142 -4.06 -35.50 -6.31
CA ILE A 142 -2.61 -35.73 -6.46
C ILE A 142 -2.11 -35.04 -7.74
N GLY A 143 -1.09 -34.18 -7.59
CA GLY A 143 -0.44 -33.48 -8.70
C GLY A 143 -1.26 -32.37 -9.33
N LYS A 144 -2.46 -32.06 -8.83
CA LYS A 144 -3.26 -30.92 -9.32
C LYS A 144 -2.69 -29.61 -8.78
N ALA A 145 -2.43 -28.65 -9.67
CA ALA A 145 -2.15 -27.26 -9.29
C ALA A 145 -3.42 -26.42 -9.33
N ILE A 146 -3.47 -25.43 -8.46
CA ILE A 146 -4.35 -24.27 -8.56
C ILE A 146 -3.49 -23.00 -8.64
N SER A 147 -3.92 -22.04 -9.45
CA SER A 147 -3.16 -20.85 -9.79
C SER A 147 -4.09 -19.64 -9.81
N TRP A 148 -3.66 -18.54 -9.20
CA TRP A 148 -4.46 -17.32 -9.18
C TRP A 148 -3.60 -16.06 -9.13
N PRO A 149 -4.06 -14.98 -9.79
CA PRO A 149 -3.43 -13.67 -9.67
C PRO A 149 -3.77 -13.05 -8.32
N ASN A 150 -2.79 -12.59 -7.59
CA ASN A 150 -2.96 -11.75 -6.40
C ASN A 150 -3.10 -10.28 -6.79
N MET A 151 -2.52 -9.92 -7.93
CA MET A 151 -2.59 -8.57 -8.51
C MET A 151 -2.78 -8.66 -10.03
N ILE A 152 -3.53 -7.71 -10.57
CA ILE A 152 -3.71 -7.50 -12.01
C ILE A 152 -3.48 -6.01 -12.26
N ASP A 153 -2.57 -5.67 -13.15
CA ASP A 153 -2.21 -4.28 -13.50
C ASP A 153 -1.91 -3.40 -12.26
N GLY A 154 -1.16 -3.95 -11.31
CA GLY A 154 -0.82 -3.27 -10.06
C GLY A 154 -1.94 -3.21 -9.01
N ILE A 155 -3.13 -3.77 -9.30
CA ILE A 155 -4.29 -3.74 -8.41
C ILE A 155 -4.44 -5.09 -7.71
N THR A 156 -4.48 -5.07 -6.38
CA THR A 156 -4.71 -6.28 -5.57
C THR A 156 -6.12 -6.83 -5.78
N GLN A 157 -6.22 -8.16 -5.88
CA GLN A 157 -7.48 -8.86 -6.12
C GLN A 157 -8.08 -9.31 -4.79
N ASN A 158 -9.03 -8.56 -4.25
CA ASN A 158 -9.67 -8.88 -2.96
C ASN A 158 -10.59 -10.12 -3.04
N ASP A 159 -11.00 -10.53 -4.24
CA ASP A 159 -11.85 -11.71 -4.42
C ASP A 159 -11.10 -13.03 -4.25
N VAL A 160 -9.74 -13.00 -4.27
CA VAL A 160 -8.92 -14.21 -4.09
C VAL A 160 -8.57 -14.48 -2.63
N ILE A 161 -9.28 -13.89 -1.66
CA ILE A 161 -9.21 -14.33 -0.28
C ILE A 161 -9.47 -15.83 -0.23
N HIS A 162 -8.64 -16.59 0.47
CA HIS A 162 -8.76 -18.05 0.47
C HIS A 162 -8.32 -18.65 1.81
N GLU A 163 -8.77 -19.86 2.05
CA GLU A 163 -8.40 -20.65 3.23
C GLU A 163 -8.03 -22.09 2.87
N GLY A 164 -7.16 -22.67 3.67
CA GLY A 164 -7.01 -24.12 3.76
C GLY A 164 -7.94 -24.63 4.82
N THR A 165 -9.05 -25.29 4.43
CA THR A 165 -10.03 -25.81 5.38
C THR A 165 -9.42 -26.89 6.28
N ASP A 166 -10.05 -27.15 7.43
CA ASP A 166 -9.61 -28.13 8.40
C ASP A 166 -9.41 -29.52 7.76
N VAL A 167 -8.24 -30.12 7.97
CA VAL A 167 -8.02 -31.53 7.67
C VAL A 167 -8.69 -32.34 8.76
N LYS A 168 -9.73 -33.08 8.41
CA LYS A 168 -10.48 -33.84 9.40
C LYS A 168 -9.88 -35.22 9.65
N LYS A 169 -9.37 -35.85 8.58
CA LYS A 169 -8.77 -37.18 8.67
C LYS A 169 -7.65 -37.36 7.63
N GLY A 170 -6.58 -38.02 8.05
CA GLY A 170 -5.35 -38.16 7.24
C GLY A 170 -4.46 -36.92 7.33
N LYS A 171 -3.48 -36.83 6.44
CA LYS A 171 -2.57 -35.69 6.32
C LYS A 171 -2.74 -35.04 4.95
N LYS A 172 -2.56 -33.72 4.90
CA LYS A 172 -2.52 -32.95 3.62
C LYS A 172 -1.13 -32.41 3.40
N TYR A 173 -0.57 -32.65 2.21
CA TYR A 173 0.70 -32.08 1.75
C TYR A 173 0.47 -31.24 0.52
N ILE A 174 1.05 -30.03 0.51
CA ILE A 174 1.06 -29.13 -0.62
C ILE A 174 2.44 -28.50 -0.80
N ILE A 175 2.68 -27.94 -1.96
CA ILE A 175 3.71 -26.91 -2.17
C ILE A 175 3.03 -25.62 -2.59
N THR A 176 3.61 -24.48 -2.16
CA THR A 176 3.17 -23.15 -2.57
C THR A 176 4.35 -22.38 -3.16
N SER A 177 4.11 -21.70 -4.27
CA SER A 177 5.07 -20.88 -5.02
C SER A 177 4.46 -19.50 -5.22
N TRP A 178 5.09 -18.48 -4.66
CA TRP A 178 4.72 -17.07 -4.83
C TRP A 178 5.63 -16.36 -5.81
N TRP A 179 5.07 -15.46 -6.59
CA TRP A 179 5.76 -14.75 -7.67
C TRP A 179 5.62 -13.25 -7.46
N ARG A 180 6.76 -12.54 -7.56
CA ARG A 180 6.90 -11.13 -7.22
C ARG A 180 6.82 -10.23 -8.46
N GLU A 181 6.56 -8.93 -8.23
CA GLU A 181 6.60 -7.91 -9.29
C GLU A 181 8.00 -7.74 -9.89
N LYS A 182 9.03 -7.89 -9.07
CA LYS A 182 10.45 -7.74 -9.40
C LYS A 182 11.20 -9.03 -9.06
N PRO A 183 12.49 -9.19 -9.46
CA PRO A 183 13.32 -10.28 -8.96
C PRO A 183 13.25 -10.36 -7.43
N HIS A 184 13.04 -11.56 -6.89
CA HIS A 184 12.94 -11.78 -5.44
C HIS A 184 14.29 -11.51 -4.77
N ASP A 185 14.36 -10.49 -3.95
CA ASP A 185 15.53 -10.04 -3.20
C ASP A 185 15.19 -9.91 -1.70
N PRO A 186 15.18 -11.03 -0.95
CA PRO A 186 14.84 -11.03 0.47
C PRO A 186 15.87 -10.28 1.33
N ILE A 187 17.12 -10.15 0.86
CA ILE A 187 18.16 -9.40 1.56
C ILE A 187 17.93 -7.90 1.38
N GLY A 188 17.60 -7.47 0.16
CA GLY A 188 17.23 -6.10 -0.12
C GLY A 188 15.96 -5.69 0.62
N ASP A 189 14.93 -6.54 0.65
CA ASP A 189 13.71 -6.31 1.42
C ASP A 189 14.01 -6.14 2.92
N ASP A 190 14.83 -7.02 3.50
CA ASP A 190 15.22 -6.95 4.91
C ASP A 190 16.04 -5.68 5.22
N THR A 191 16.95 -5.33 4.36
CA THR A 191 17.80 -4.13 4.50
C THR A 191 16.97 -2.86 4.48
N LEU A 192 16.10 -2.72 3.49
CA LEU A 192 15.24 -1.55 3.34
C LEU A 192 14.19 -1.47 4.47
N ALA A 193 13.66 -2.61 4.91
CA ALA A 193 12.74 -2.67 6.05
C ALA A 193 13.42 -2.20 7.35
N LYS A 194 14.62 -2.68 7.65
CA LYS A 194 15.40 -2.23 8.80
C LYS A 194 15.72 -0.74 8.74
N GLU A 195 16.11 -0.24 7.58
CA GLU A 195 16.32 1.19 7.37
C GLU A 195 15.04 2.00 7.60
N TYR A 196 13.91 1.51 7.12
CA TYR A 196 12.60 2.12 7.36
C TYR A 196 12.28 2.17 8.86
N TRP A 197 12.32 1.03 9.54
CA TRP A 197 11.95 0.95 10.96
C TRP A 197 12.92 1.74 11.85
N SER A 198 14.22 1.70 11.60
CA SER A 198 15.21 2.48 12.38
C SER A 198 14.99 4.00 12.28
N LYS A 199 14.53 4.48 11.15
CA LYS A 199 14.16 5.90 10.96
C LYS A 199 12.82 6.26 11.64
N ASN A 200 11.97 5.27 11.90
CA ASN A 200 10.64 5.43 12.48
C ASN A 200 10.55 4.94 13.95
N GLU A 201 11.58 4.26 14.49
CA GLU A 201 11.68 3.90 15.91
C GLU A 201 11.78 5.12 16.85
N THR A 202 12.15 6.28 16.33
CA THR A 202 12.13 7.56 17.07
C THR A 202 10.74 8.19 17.16
N ILE A 203 9.69 7.51 16.70
CA ILE A 203 8.33 7.93 17.02
C ILE A 203 8.09 7.60 18.48
N THR A 204 8.35 8.57 19.35
CA THR A 204 7.98 8.49 20.77
C THR A 204 6.52 8.03 20.83
N PRO A 205 6.18 6.99 21.61
CA PRO A 205 4.80 6.57 21.74
C PRO A 205 3.95 7.80 22.03
N VAL A 206 3.00 8.09 21.16
CA VAL A 206 2.07 9.19 21.39
C VAL A 206 1.46 8.94 22.75
N LYS A 207 1.67 9.86 23.70
CA LYS A 207 1.01 9.78 25.01
C LYS A 207 -0.45 9.51 24.73
N GLN A 208 -0.99 8.42 25.31
CA GLN A 208 -2.44 8.19 25.25
C GLN A 208 -3.10 9.41 25.93
N VAL A 209 -3.55 10.33 25.09
CA VAL A 209 -4.38 11.42 25.57
C VAL A 209 -5.71 10.77 25.91
N GLN A 210 -6.13 10.91 27.19
CA GLN A 210 -7.45 10.43 27.59
C GLN A 210 -8.50 11.13 26.71
N PRO A 211 -9.53 10.42 26.23
CA PRO A 211 -10.60 11.04 25.46
C PRO A 211 -11.10 12.28 26.18
N THR A 212 -11.07 13.41 25.53
CA THR A 212 -11.70 14.60 26.08
C THR A 212 -13.17 14.55 25.69
N ASP A 213 -14.07 14.57 26.67
CA ASP A 213 -15.52 14.71 26.40
C ASP A 213 -15.89 16.12 25.87
N LYS A 214 -14.88 16.91 25.50
CA LYS A 214 -15.07 18.27 25.00
C LYS A 214 -15.64 18.23 23.59
N ILE A 215 -16.87 18.76 23.44
CA ILE A 215 -17.51 18.99 22.15
C ILE A 215 -17.10 20.39 21.69
N TYR A 216 -16.58 20.48 20.48
CA TYR A 216 -16.20 21.74 19.86
C TYR A 216 -17.33 22.23 18.96
N THR A 217 -17.74 23.48 19.09
CA THR A 217 -18.86 24.07 18.34
C THR A 217 -18.41 25.08 17.31
N SER A 218 -17.14 25.49 17.34
CA SER A 218 -16.56 26.47 16.43
C SER A 218 -15.17 26.02 15.98
N LYS A 219 -14.78 26.36 14.75
CA LYS A 219 -13.41 26.21 14.25
C LYS A 219 -12.38 27.03 15.04
N ASP A 220 -12.83 28.11 15.70
CA ASP A 220 -11.96 28.95 16.53
C ASP A 220 -11.56 28.25 17.84
N ASP A 221 -12.31 27.21 18.25
CA ASP A 221 -11.99 26.35 19.37
C ASP A 221 -10.96 25.27 19.05
N PHE A 222 -10.62 25.09 17.77
CA PHE A 222 -9.65 24.07 17.36
C PHE A 222 -8.27 24.40 17.91
N PRO A 223 -7.58 23.45 18.57
CA PRO A 223 -6.30 23.70 19.19
C PRO A 223 -5.23 24.03 18.13
N ARG A 224 -4.46 25.06 18.36
CA ARG A 224 -3.21 25.31 17.65
C ARG A 224 -2.16 24.34 18.18
N ILE A 225 -1.81 23.33 17.39
CA ILE A 225 -0.99 22.21 17.88
C ILE A 225 0.49 22.50 17.68
N ASN A 226 0.84 23.09 16.55
CA ASN A 226 2.24 23.38 16.20
C ASN A 226 2.47 24.89 16.12
N PRO A 227 3.59 25.43 16.65
CA PRO A 227 3.81 26.89 16.74
C PRO A 227 3.67 27.63 15.40
N LYS A 228 4.10 27.02 14.28
CA LYS A 228 3.97 27.60 12.96
C LYS A 228 2.77 27.12 12.17
N GLY A 229 2.17 25.99 12.56
CA GLY A 229 1.08 25.34 11.83
C GLY A 229 1.52 24.58 10.59
N PHE A 230 2.81 24.53 10.24
CA PHE A 230 3.34 23.74 9.12
C PHE A 230 4.80 23.31 9.34
N LYS A 231 5.19 22.26 8.57
CA LYS A 231 6.58 21.77 8.47
C LYS A 231 6.85 21.23 7.08
N VAL A 232 7.97 21.61 6.49
CA VAL A 232 8.46 20.98 5.24
C VAL A 232 9.42 19.85 5.57
N THR A 233 9.26 18.70 4.93
CA THR A 233 10.08 17.52 5.10
C THR A 233 10.13 16.70 3.82
N LYS A 234 10.83 15.58 3.81
CA LYS A 234 10.81 14.63 2.68
C LYS A 234 9.80 13.51 2.94
N VAL A 235 9.20 13.03 1.87
CA VAL A 235 8.42 11.78 1.91
C VAL A 235 9.39 10.63 2.20
N PRO A 236 9.08 9.72 3.13
CA PRO A 236 9.89 8.53 3.34
C PRO A 236 10.05 7.74 2.03
N GLY A 237 11.29 7.26 1.75
CA GLY A 237 11.64 6.64 0.47
C GLY A 237 10.69 5.53 0.01
N PRO A 238 10.29 4.58 0.88
CA PRO A 238 9.32 3.54 0.51
C PRO A 238 7.96 4.08 0.08
N ILE A 239 7.44 5.08 0.79
CA ILE A 239 6.15 5.72 0.48
C ILE A 239 6.27 6.52 -0.82
N TRP A 240 7.40 7.19 -1.02
CA TRP A 240 7.70 7.87 -2.28
C TRP A 240 7.71 6.90 -3.45
N GLY A 241 8.26 5.69 -3.27
CA GLY A 241 8.20 4.60 -4.26
C GLY A 241 6.76 4.23 -4.62
N LEU A 242 5.89 4.02 -3.62
CA LEU A 242 4.48 3.70 -3.83
C LEU A 242 3.72 4.81 -4.58
N ILE A 243 3.97 6.07 -4.22
CA ILE A 243 3.34 7.22 -4.89
C ILE A 243 3.78 7.30 -6.36
N ASN A 244 5.08 7.08 -6.64
CA ASN A 244 5.59 7.07 -8.01
C ASN A 244 5.06 5.90 -8.84
N ASP A 245 4.88 4.72 -8.24
CA ASP A 245 4.31 3.58 -8.93
C ASP A 245 2.82 3.82 -9.24
N ALA A 246 2.06 4.39 -8.30
CA ALA A 246 0.69 4.85 -8.58
C ALA A 246 0.66 5.92 -9.68
N TYR A 247 1.57 6.88 -9.65
CA TYR A 247 1.68 7.91 -10.67
C TYR A 247 1.90 7.33 -12.06
N LYS A 248 2.85 6.39 -12.22
CA LYS A 248 3.10 5.71 -13.50
C LYS A 248 1.87 4.95 -14.02
N LEU A 249 1.13 4.30 -13.13
CA LEU A 249 -0.10 3.58 -13.50
C LEU A 249 -1.22 4.52 -13.96
N LEU A 250 -1.34 5.69 -13.32
CA LEU A 250 -2.47 6.59 -13.49
C LEU A 250 -2.22 7.73 -14.49
N GLN A 251 -0.97 7.99 -14.90
CA GLN A 251 -0.61 9.15 -15.73
C GLN A 251 -1.34 9.23 -17.09
N ASN A 252 -1.83 8.07 -17.58
CA ASN A 252 -2.61 7.98 -18.82
C ASN A 252 -4.13 7.91 -18.57
N ASN A 253 -4.57 7.94 -17.30
CA ASN A 253 -5.98 7.92 -16.90
C ASN A 253 -6.32 9.15 -16.07
N ILE A 254 -6.20 10.31 -16.70
CA ILE A 254 -6.47 11.61 -16.10
C ILE A 254 -7.93 11.97 -16.39
N GLN A 255 -8.67 12.34 -15.36
CA GLN A 255 -10.07 12.75 -15.45
C GLN A 255 -10.23 14.22 -15.07
N GLU A 256 -11.15 14.91 -15.70
CA GLU A 256 -11.52 16.26 -15.27
C GLU A 256 -12.09 16.23 -13.85
N GLU A 257 -11.61 17.15 -13.03
CA GLU A 257 -12.07 17.30 -11.64
C GLU A 257 -13.30 18.19 -11.59
N ASN A 258 -14.47 17.59 -11.84
CA ASN A 258 -15.74 18.30 -12.05
C ASN A 258 -16.73 18.19 -10.89
N TRP A 259 -16.29 18.45 -9.65
CA TRP A 259 -17.21 18.50 -8.52
C TRP A 259 -17.31 19.93 -7.92
N ALA A 260 -18.46 20.25 -7.32
CA ALA A 260 -18.81 21.62 -6.93
C ALA A 260 -17.75 22.30 -6.05
N GLY A 261 -17.17 21.58 -5.07
CA GLY A 261 -16.17 22.15 -4.16
C GLY A 261 -14.85 22.56 -4.81
N VAL A 262 -14.50 22.05 -6.01
CA VAL A 262 -13.29 22.45 -6.73
C VAL A 262 -13.46 23.81 -7.40
N LYS A 263 -14.64 24.07 -7.95
CA LYS A 263 -14.95 25.34 -8.64
C LYS A 263 -14.93 26.54 -7.69
N ASP A 264 -15.11 26.30 -6.39
CA ASP A 264 -15.09 27.36 -5.38
C ASP A 264 -13.65 27.75 -4.97
N VAL A 265 -12.67 26.89 -5.21
CA VAL A 265 -11.29 27.10 -4.75
C VAL A 265 -10.25 27.15 -5.87
N ILE A 266 -10.52 26.54 -7.04
CA ILE A 266 -9.60 26.54 -8.20
C ILE A 266 -10.20 27.37 -9.32
N ASN A 267 -9.53 28.47 -9.65
CA ASN A 267 -9.93 29.37 -10.72
C ASN A 267 -8.99 29.26 -11.93
N THR A 268 -9.55 29.42 -13.14
CA THR A 268 -8.82 29.69 -14.37
C THR A 268 -9.39 30.92 -15.07
N PRO A 269 -8.55 31.71 -15.72
CA PRO A 269 -8.99 32.94 -16.41
C PRO A 269 -10.01 32.71 -17.53
N ASP A 270 -9.97 31.54 -18.17
CA ASP A 270 -10.74 31.24 -19.39
C ASP A 270 -12.01 30.40 -19.10
N GLY A 271 -12.37 30.17 -17.83
CA GLY A 271 -13.55 29.39 -17.43
C GLY A 271 -13.43 27.88 -17.64
N GLU A 272 -12.28 27.38 -18.09
CA GLU A 272 -11.96 25.95 -18.12
C GLU A 272 -11.63 25.42 -16.72
N LEU A 273 -11.81 24.13 -16.51
CA LEU A 273 -11.43 23.52 -15.24
C LEU A 273 -9.90 23.57 -15.06
N GLY A 274 -9.45 24.23 -14.00
CA GLY A 274 -8.03 24.46 -13.70
C GLY A 274 -7.28 23.23 -13.22
N SER A 275 -7.98 22.12 -12.98
CA SER A 275 -7.36 20.89 -12.49
C SER A 275 -7.97 19.63 -13.08
N GLU A 276 -7.15 18.59 -13.05
CA GLU A 276 -7.46 17.22 -13.41
C GLU A 276 -7.05 16.29 -12.26
N MET A 277 -7.69 15.13 -12.14
CA MET A 277 -7.43 14.16 -11.11
C MET A 277 -7.00 12.81 -11.68
N MET A 278 -5.94 12.25 -11.16
CA MET A 278 -5.59 10.83 -11.27
C MET A 278 -6.16 10.13 -10.03
N SER A 279 -7.41 9.64 -10.14
CA SER A 279 -8.14 9.08 -8.99
C SER A 279 -7.50 7.78 -8.49
N PHE A 280 -7.48 7.63 -7.15
CA PHE A 280 -7.08 6.39 -6.48
C PHE A 280 -8.29 5.49 -6.15
N ASP A 281 -9.46 5.74 -6.70
CA ASP A 281 -10.66 4.96 -6.39
C ASP A 281 -10.49 3.47 -6.68
N ASN A 282 -9.79 3.14 -7.76
CA ASN A 282 -9.47 1.76 -8.14
C ASN A 282 -8.16 1.23 -7.49
N LEU A 283 -7.43 2.05 -6.74
CA LEU A 283 -6.19 1.68 -6.04
C LEU A 283 -6.40 1.60 -4.51
N THR A 284 -7.51 1.03 -4.07
CA THR A 284 -7.96 1.07 -2.66
C THR A 284 -6.91 0.56 -1.68
N THR A 285 -6.20 -0.53 -2.01
CA THR A 285 -5.14 -1.08 -1.15
C THR A 285 -3.94 -0.15 -1.07
N MET A 286 -3.47 0.38 -2.20
CA MET A 286 -2.34 1.30 -2.24
C MET A 286 -2.69 2.61 -1.53
N ARG A 287 -3.91 3.11 -1.73
CA ARG A 287 -4.46 4.27 -1.03
C ARG A 287 -4.42 4.08 0.48
N LYS A 288 -4.94 2.94 0.96
CA LYS A 288 -4.93 2.60 2.39
C LYS A 288 -3.50 2.49 2.92
N LEU A 289 -2.62 1.81 2.20
CA LEU A 289 -1.24 1.60 2.58
C LEU A 289 -0.48 2.94 2.74
N ILE A 290 -0.57 3.82 1.75
CA ILE A 290 0.07 5.16 1.83
C ILE A 290 -0.49 5.94 3.02
N HIS A 291 -1.81 5.91 3.22
CA HIS A 291 -2.48 6.63 4.29
C HIS A 291 -2.05 6.13 5.67
N ASP A 292 -2.06 4.81 5.88
CA ASP A 292 -1.67 4.18 7.14
C ASP A 292 -0.18 4.40 7.46
N GLN A 293 0.69 4.36 6.45
CA GLN A 293 2.13 4.53 6.65
C GLN A 293 2.56 5.98 6.89
N LEU A 294 1.83 6.94 6.37
CA LEU A 294 2.07 8.36 6.70
C LEU A 294 1.47 8.76 8.05
N LEU A 295 0.52 8.00 8.58
CA LEU A 295 -0.16 8.30 9.85
C LEU A 295 0.80 8.49 11.03
N PRO A 296 1.80 7.60 11.30
CA PRO A 296 2.72 7.79 12.42
C PRO A 296 3.51 9.09 12.34
N MET A 297 3.90 9.50 11.14
CA MET A 297 4.65 10.74 10.92
C MET A 297 3.80 11.98 11.23
N HIS A 298 2.53 11.97 10.85
CA HIS A 298 1.58 13.03 11.18
C HIS A 298 1.29 13.06 12.68
N GLN A 299 1.05 11.90 13.31
CA GLN A 299 0.84 11.79 14.76
C GLN A 299 2.03 12.30 15.55
N SER A 300 3.27 11.93 15.14
CA SER A 300 4.49 12.41 15.78
C SER A 300 4.65 13.94 15.65
N TRP A 301 4.29 14.49 14.47
CA TRP A 301 4.40 15.93 14.24
C TRP A 301 3.45 16.74 15.11
N VAL A 302 2.21 16.29 15.27
CA VAL A 302 1.21 16.99 16.10
C VAL A 302 1.19 16.51 17.55
N ASN A 303 1.89 15.43 17.88
CA ASN A 303 1.86 14.77 19.19
C ASN A 303 0.42 14.46 19.66
N GLN A 304 -0.42 14.01 18.75
CA GLN A 304 -1.83 13.66 18.99
C GLN A 304 -2.21 12.40 18.20
N PRO A 305 -3.09 11.54 18.74
CA PRO A 305 -3.64 10.42 17.97
C PRO A 305 -4.54 10.93 16.84
N LEU A 306 -4.30 10.40 15.64
CA LEU A 306 -5.04 10.74 14.42
C LEU A 306 -5.75 9.52 13.86
N ILE A 307 -6.81 9.76 13.10
CA ILE A 307 -7.47 8.78 12.25
C ILE A 307 -7.43 9.23 10.79
N PRO A 308 -7.17 8.31 9.85
CA PRO A 308 -7.23 8.57 8.42
C PRO A 308 -8.63 8.98 7.97
N THR A 309 -8.72 9.98 7.10
CA THR A 309 -10.01 10.44 6.56
C THR A 309 -10.06 10.40 5.05
N SER A 310 -9.30 11.24 4.36
CA SER A 310 -9.41 11.40 2.91
C SER A 310 -8.06 11.34 2.20
N LEU A 311 -8.05 10.63 1.08
CA LEU A 311 -6.98 10.57 0.11
C LEU A 311 -7.63 10.29 -1.26
N TYR A 312 -7.64 11.29 -2.13
CA TYR A 312 -8.39 11.23 -3.38
C TYR A 312 -7.55 10.73 -4.57
N GLY A 313 -6.28 11.13 -4.63
CA GLY A 313 -5.38 10.83 -5.72
C GLY A 313 -4.37 11.96 -5.98
N ILE A 314 -3.84 12.00 -7.20
CA ILE A 314 -2.89 13.01 -7.63
C ILE A 314 -3.64 14.07 -8.44
N ARG A 315 -3.70 15.29 -7.91
CA ARG A 315 -4.25 16.46 -8.61
C ARG A 315 -3.20 17.07 -9.51
N SER A 316 -3.55 17.33 -10.77
CA SER A 316 -2.74 18.00 -11.77
C SER A 316 -3.32 19.38 -12.07
N TYR A 317 -2.65 20.44 -11.67
CA TYR A 317 -3.03 21.80 -12.03
C TYR A 317 -2.49 22.13 -13.41
N LYS A 318 -3.34 22.78 -14.22
CA LYS A 318 -3.02 23.24 -15.58
C LYS A 318 -2.49 24.68 -15.56
N ARG A 319 -1.91 25.09 -16.67
CA ARG A 319 -1.52 26.50 -16.89
C ARG A 319 -2.71 27.42 -16.67
N GLY A 320 -2.48 28.55 -15.98
CA GLY A 320 -3.51 29.52 -15.63
C GLY A 320 -4.29 29.21 -14.36
N ALA A 321 -4.18 27.99 -13.84
CA ALA A 321 -4.83 27.63 -12.58
C ALA A 321 -4.31 28.48 -11.42
N SER A 322 -5.20 28.91 -10.56
CA SER A 322 -4.89 29.46 -9.25
C SER A 322 -5.74 28.78 -8.17
N LEU A 323 -5.16 28.60 -7.00
CA LEU A 323 -5.84 28.04 -5.83
C LEU A 323 -6.03 29.20 -4.84
N ILE A 324 -7.28 29.64 -4.62
CA ILE A 324 -7.56 30.73 -3.69
C ILE A 324 -7.10 30.33 -2.27
N ASN A 325 -6.78 31.34 -1.47
CA ASN A 325 -6.43 31.10 -0.07
C ASN A 325 -7.67 30.65 0.70
N HIS A 326 -7.60 29.49 1.33
CA HIS A 326 -8.68 28.85 2.06
C HIS A 326 -8.15 28.08 3.26
N VAL A 327 -9.04 27.62 4.09
CA VAL A 327 -8.82 26.55 5.10
C VAL A 327 -9.63 25.34 4.69
N ASP A 328 -9.14 24.16 5.01
CA ASP A 328 -9.82 22.91 4.71
C ASP A 328 -11.04 22.69 5.63
N ARG A 329 -11.79 21.63 5.32
CA ARG A 329 -12.98 21.24 6.10
C ARG A 329 -12.59 20.74 7.48
N LEU A 330 -13.15 21.35 8.51
CA LEU A 330 -12.88 21.00 9.90
C LEU A 330 -13.30 19.57 10.25
N GLU A 331 -14.33 19.05 9.60
CA GLU A 331 -14.91 17.74 9.88
C GLU A 331 -13.97 16.58 9.48
N THR A 332 -13.13 16.76 8.47
CA THR A 332 -12.37 15.66 7.88
C THR A 332 -10.92 16.00 7.54
N HIS A 333 -10.54 17.27 7.49
CA HIS A 333 -9.24 17.73 6.99
C HIS A 333 -8.57 18.63 8.02
N GLN A 334 -8.30 18.11 9.21
CA GLN A 334 -7.73 18.91 10.30
C GLN A 334 -6.22 19.01 10.22
N ILE A 335 -5.59 17.85 9.96
CA ILE A 335 -4.16 17.70 9.79
C ILE A 335 -3.92 17.08 8.43
N SER A 336 -3.14 17.73 7.62
CA SER A 336 -2.95 17.30 6.24
C SER A 336 -1.50 17.33 5.81
N SER A 337 -1.23 16.69 4.68
CA SER A 337 0.02 16.90 3.95
C SER A 337 -0.21 17.08 2.46
N ILE A 338 0.61 17.95 1.87
CA ILE A 338 0.76 18.12 0.43
C ILE A 338 2.09 17.50 0.05
N ILE A 339 2.07 16.53 -0.87
CA ILE A 339 3.26 15.91 -1.43
C ILE A 339 3.40 16.35 -2.87
N ILE A 340 4.54 16.90 -3.25
CA ILE A 340 4.83 17.27 -4.62
C ILE A 340 5.24 16.01 -5.36
N VAL A 341 4.45 15.64 -6.39
CA VAL A 341 4.69 14.40 -7.15
C VAL A 341 5.53 14.68 -8.39
N ASP A 342 5.14 15.71 -9.15
CA ASP A 342 5.82 16.08 -10.39
C ASP A 342 5.46 17.53 -10.77
N LYS A 343 6.34 18.22 -11.48
CA LYS A 343 6.06 19.56 -11.99
C LYS A 343 6.80 19.81 -13.30
N ASN A 344 6.14 20.47 -14.24
CA ASN A 344 6.75 20.97 -15.45
C ASN A 344 6.52 22.48 -15.53
N LEU A 345 7.57 23.24 -15.25
CA LEU A 345 7.54 24.70 -15.16
C LEU A 345 7.72 25.39 -16.52
N SER A 346 7.91 24.62 -17.60
CA SER A 346 8.09 25.17 -18.95
C SER A 346 6.91 26.05 -19.34
N CYS A 347 7.16 27.35 -19.52
CA CYS A 347 6.11 28.34 -19.79
C CYS A 347 5.81 28.54 -21.27
N GLY A 348 6.66 28.08 -22.18
CA GLY A 348 6.57 28.44 -23.60
C GLY A 348 6.81 29.96 -23.87
N CYS A 349 7.40 30.67 -22.93
CA CYS A 349 7.48 32.13 -22.90
C CYS A 349 8.59 32.75 -23.79
N GLY A 350 9.22 31.96 -24.66
CA GLY A 350 10.30 32.41 -25.54
C GLY A 350 11.69 32.42 -24.86
N PRO A 351 12.76 32.57 -25.65
CA PRO A 351 14.13 32.51 -25.16
C PRO A 351 14.45 33.62 -24.16
N GLY A 352 15.10 33.25 -23.05
CA GLY A 352 15.60 34.19 -22.02
C GLY A 352 14.67 34.44 -20.84
N LYS A 353 13.53 33.75 -20.74
CA LYS A 353 12.70 33.74 -19.51
C LYS A 353 12.91 32.45 -18.76
N GLU A 354 13.42 32.55 -17.52
CA GLU A 354 13.55 31.41 -16.62
C GLU A 354 12.17 30.91 -16.19
N PRO A 355 12.00 29.58 -16.05
CA PRO A 355 10.78 29.02 -15.50
C PRO A 355 10.52 29.56 -14.08
N GLU A 356 9.31 30.04 -13.84
CA GLU A 356 8.89 30.52 -12.53
C GLU A 356 8.18 29.41 -11.76
N ASP A 357 8.68 29.10 -10.58
CA ASP A 357 8.03 28.09 -9.70
C ASP A 357 6.74 28.65 -9.10
N TRP A 358 5.88 27.76 -8.62
CA TRP A 358 4.55 28.06 -8.12
C TRP A 358 4.42 27.72 -6.62
N PRO A 359 4.81 28.67 -5.74
CA PRO A 359 4.89 28.42 -4.31
C PRO A 359 3.51 28.24 -3.68
N LEU A 360 3.45 27.41 -2.62
CA LEU A 360 2.33 27.42 -1.70
C LEU A 360 2.44 28.66 -0.80
N HIS A 361 1.42 29.49 -0.79
CA HIS A 361 1.27 30.57 0.18
C HIS A 361 0.64 29.96 1.44
N PHE A 362 1.22 30.20 2.59
CA PHE A 362 0.79 29.66 3.86
C PHE A 362 0.83 30.72 4.95
N GLN A 363 -0.26 30.88 5.70
CA GLN A 363 -0.33 31.79 6.85
C GLN A 363 -0.11 31.03 8.14
N SER A 364 1.00 31.26 8.83
CA SER A 364 1.27 30.69 10.13
C SER A 364 0.36 31.25 11.23
N HIS A 365 0.31 30.58 12.39
CA HIS A 365 -0.55 30.97 13.50
C HIS A 365 -0.29 32.38 14.06
N ASP A 366 0.88 32.96 13.83
CA ASP A 366 1.23 34.35 14.17
C ASP A 366 0.75 35.37 13.10
N GLY A 367 0.04 34.92 12.09
CA GLY A 367 -0.52 35.72 11.01
C GLY A 367 0.47 36.03 9.87
N LYS A 368 1.72 35.57 9.94
CA LYS A 368 2.71 35.79 8.89
C LYS A 368 2.51 34.90 7.69
N TRP A 369 2.64 35.46 6.50
CA TRP A 369 2.60 34.74 5.26
C TRP A 369 3.99 34.22 4.85
N HIS A 370 4.03 32.97 4.39
CA HIS A 370 5.21 32.28 3.89
C HIS A 370 4.96 31.82 2.46
N LYS A 371 5.97 31.92 1.59
CA LYS A 371 6.00 31.30 0.27
C LYS A 371 6.87 30.04 0.36
N ILE A 372 6.23 28.88 0.21
CA ILE A 372 6.89 27.57 0.33
C ILE A 372 7.12 27.05 -1.09
N TYR A 373 8.38 26.98 -1.48
CA TYR A 373 8.82 26.32 -2.71
C TYR A 373 9.18 24.89 -2.39
N ALA A 374 8.70 23.94 -3.18
CA ALA A 374 8.86 22.53 -2.91
C ALA A 374 9.14 21.74 -4.20
N GLU A 375 9.99 20.71 -4.08
CA GLU A 375 10.43 19.85 -5.17
C GLU A 375 9.72 18.47 -5.11
N PRO A 376 9.67 17.72 -6.23
CA PRO A 376 9.18 16.34 -6.19
C PRO A 376 9.85 15.52 -5.07
N GLY A 377 9.03 14.83 -4.27
CA GLY A 377 9.46 14.14 -3.06
C GLY A 377 9.46 14.98 -1.77
N ASP A 378 9.18 16.29 -1.86
CA ASP A 378 8.89 17.11 -0.68
C ASP A 378 7.47 16.88 -0.18
N MET A 379 7.32 16.95 1.14
CA MET A 379 6.04 16.89 1.84
C MET A 379 5.90 18.06 2.79
N ILE A 380 4.78 18.75 2.70
CA ILE A 380 4.41 19.87 3.56
C ILE A 380 3.32 19.36 4.51
N LEU A 381 3.67 19.14 5.78
CA LEU A 381 2.72 18.85 6.86
C LEU A 381 2.09 20.17 7.31
N TYR A 382 0.78 20.22 7.53
CA TYR A 382 0.11 21.46 7.94
C TYR A 382 -1.22 21.24 8.68
N GLU A 383 -1.55 22.20 9.53
CA GLU A 383 -2.85 22.28 10.23
C GLU A 383 -3.87 22.92 9.30
N SER A 384 -4.40 22.10 8.39
CA SER A 384 -5.12 22.55 7.21
C SER A 384 -6.48 23.20 7.50
N ALA A 385 -7.12 22.85 8.62
CA ALA A 385 -8.40 23.44 9.01
C ALA A 385 -8.26 24.81 9.68
N THR A 386 -7.04 25.19 10.13
CA THR A 386 -6.82 26.43 10.89
C THR A 386 -5.86 27.40 10.22
N CYS A 387 -4.98 26.91 9.38
CA CYS A 387 -4.00 27.75 8.70
C CYS A 387 -4.45 28.04 7.25
N MET A 388 -4.61 29.31 6.94
CA MET A 388 -4.93 29.76 5.59
C MET A 388 -3.81 29.37 4.62
N HIS A 389 -4.16 28.74 3.51
CA HIS A 389 -3.19 28.32 2.49
C HIS A 389 -3.79 28.34 1.10
N GLY A 390 -2.93 28.44 0.08
CA GLY A 390 -3.35 28.52 -1.31
C GLY A 390 -2.20 28.81 -2.26
N ARG A 391 -2.53 28.98 -3.53
CA ARG A 391 -1.63 29.40 -4.61
C ARG A 391 -2.33 30.48 -5.44
N PRO A 392 -2.46 31.69 -4.91
CA PRO A 392 -3.30 32.73 -5.50
C PRO A 392 -2.79 33.26 -6.85
N ASP A 393 -1.48 33.17 -7.09
CA ASP A 393 -0.90 33.60 -8.37
C ASP A 393 -1.18 32.52 -9.45
N PRO A 394 -1.58 32.90 -10.69
CA PRO A 394 -1.82 31.94 -11.77
C PRO A 394 -0.56 31.13 -12.13
N PHE A 395 -0.69 29.82 -12.23
CA PHE A 395 0.39 28.92 -12.62
C PHE A 395 0.85 29.18 -14.08
N LYS A 396 2.13 29.36 -14.28
CA LYS A 396 2.69 29.70 -15.61
C LYS A 396 3.27 28.47 -16.35
N GLY A 397 3.54 27.37 -15.67
CA GLY A 397 4.10 26.15 -16.23
C GLY A 397 3.11 25.30 -17.03
N THR A 398 3.49 24.10 -17.40
CA THR A 398 2.64 23.14 -18.13
C THR A 398 1.73 22.38 -17.21
N PHE A 399 2.28 21.80 -16.13
CA PHE A 399 1.53 21.15 -15.08
C PHE A 399 2.24 21.21 -13.72
N TYR A 400 1.46 21.13 -12.63
CA TYR A 400 1.93 21.01 -11.25
C TYR A 400 1.11 19.95 -10.53
N ARG A 401 1.72 18.85 -10.08
CA ARG A 401 1.04 17.66 -9.57
C ARG A 401 1.29 17.45 -8.09
N ASN A 402 0.21 17.43 -7.34
CA ASN A 402 0.22 17.24 -5.89
C ASN A 402 -0.60 16.02 -5.48
N PHE A 403 -0.17 15.39 -4.42
CA PHE A 403 -0.88 14.33 -3.72
C PHE A 403 -1.26 14.83 -2.32
N TYR A 404 -2.51 14.68 -1.93
CA TYR A 404 -3.05 15.20 -0.68
C TYR A 404 -3.46 14.05 0.23
N VAL A 405 -3.09 14.15 1.52
CA VAL A 405 -3.46 13.18 2.56
C VAL A 405 -4.02 13.92 3.75
N HIS A 406 -5.17 13.46 4.25
CA HIS A 406 -5.89 14.15 5.32
C HIS A 406 -6.18 13.24 6.49
N TYR A 407 -6.10 13.80 7.69
CA TYR A 407 -6.35 13.15 8.96
C TYR A 407 -7.22 14.03 9.86
N GLN A 408 -7.86 13.37 10.82
CA GLN A 408 -8.66 13.98 11.88
C GLN A 408 -8.10 13.58 13.23
N LEU A 409 -8.16 14.44 14.24
CA LEU A 409 -7.87 14.09 15.63
C LEU A 409 -8.82 12.99 16.09
N LYS A 410 -8.29 11.92 16.69
CA LYS A 410 -9.07 10.73 17.07
C LYS A 410 -10.21 11.06 18.03
N ASP A 411 -9.97 11.99 18.97
CA ASP A 411 -10.92 12.36 20.01
C ASP A 411 -11.69 13.66 19.70
N TRP A 412 -11.59 14.11 18.44
CA TRP A 412 -12.30 15.30 17.98
C TRP A 412 -13.79 15.03 17.76
N ARG A 413 -14.61 15.80 18.43
CA ARG A 413 -16.07 15.81 18.22
C ARG A 413 -16.49 17.23 17.88
N TYR A 414 -16.83 17.46 16.62
CA TYR A 414 -17.38 18.70 16.14
C TYR A 414 -18.89 18.55 15.89
N GLN A 415 -19.67 19.44 16.47
CA GLN A 415 -21.09 19.60 16.19
C GLN A 415 -21.31 21.08 15.79
N PRO A 416 -21.55 21.34 14.47
CA PRO A 416 -21.77 22.67 13.95
C PRO A 416 -23.02 23.32 14.51
#